data_23402af565a39efbbbd8198682ec8393
#
_entry.id   23402af565a39efbbbd8198682ec8393
#
_cell.length_a   1.000
_cell.length_b   1.000
_cell.length_c   1.000
_cell.angle_alpha   90.00
_cell.angle_beta   90.00
_cell.angle_gamma   90.00
#
_symmetry.space_group_name_H-M   'P 1'
#
loop_
_entity.id
_entity.type
_entity.pdbx_description
1 polymer ?
#
loop_
_entity_poly.entity_id
_entity_poly.type
_entity_poly.pdbx_seq_one_letter_code
_entity_poly.pdbx_strand_id
1 'polypeptide(L)'
;MTKLAAAALALCVATPALAAKVAGVEFPDSVDVGGKTLKLNGAGLRKKFIVKVYAGGLYVVEPSRDAAAIVAADAPKRVRMVFLRSVARSQVLDAYRDGFEKNSPGPGLTGLVAKLDRIAPAIPAELKEGAEMLVTYVPGEGTTVVATGGGSATVEGKEFADALFKNWLGAHPADEDLKAGMLGR
;
A
#
# COMPACT_ATOMS: atom_id res chain seq x y z
N MET A 1 -32.43 53.86 15.68
CA MET A 1 -32.79 52.43 15.86
C MET A 1 -31.73 51.60 15.12
N THR A 2 -30.67 51.20 15.83
CA THR A 2 -29.50 50.52 15.26
C THR A 2 -29.69 49.01 15.44
N LYS A 3 -29.82 48.25 14.34
CA LYS A 3 -29.93 46.79 14.37
C LYS A 3 -28.53 46.19 14.40
N LEU A 4 -28.14 45.58 15.55
CA LEU A 4 -26.96 44.70 15.62
C LEU A 4 -27.29 43.38 14.93
N ALA A 5 -26.55 43.06 13.88
CA ALA A 5 -26.56 41.73 13.28
C ALA A 5 -25.51 40.86 14.03
N ALA A 6 -25.98 39.84 14.72
CA ALA A 6 -25.13 38.84 15.34
C ALA A 6 -24.68 37.85 14.27
N ALA A 7 -23.39 37.85 13.93
CA ALA A 7 -22.79 36.83 13.08
C ALA A 7 -22.48 35.57 13.93
N ALA A 8 -23.22 34.50 13.68
CA ALA A 8 -22.94 33.20 14.28
C ALA A 8 -21.72 32.54 13.59
N LEU A 9 -20.62 32.48 14.31
CA LEU A 9 -19.41 31.75 13.88
C LEU A 9 -19.63 30.24 14.06
N ALA A 10 -19.91 29.54 12.97
CA ALA A 10 -20.02 28.08 12.99
C ALA A 10 -18.63 27.47 13.22
N LEU A 11 -18.38 26.95 14.41
CA LEU A 11 -17.18 26.20 14.76
C LEU A 11 -17.29 24.81 14.11
N CYS A 12 -16.61 24.59 12.97
CA CYS A 12 -16.44 23.27 12.38
C CYS A 12 -15.57 22.42 13.33
N VAL A 13 -16.21 21.58 14.14
CA VAL A 13 -15.53 20.54 14.91
C VAL A 13 -15.11 19.46 13.94
N ALA A 14 -13.82 19.44 13.54
CA ALA A 14 -13.24 18.31 12.82
C ALA A 14 -13.27 17.10 13.77
N THR A 15 -14.15 16.13 13.49
CA THR A 15 -14.12 14.84 14.18
C THR A 15 -12.77 14.17 13.86
N PRO A 16 -12.02 13.68 14.87
CA PRO A 16 -10.80 12.93 14.60
C PRO A 16 -11.19 11.69 13.77
N ALA A 17 -10.59 11.59 12.58
CA ALA A 17 -10.69 10.38 11.77
C ALA A 17 -10.13 9.21 12.58
N LEU A 18 -10.89 8.14 12.75
CA LEU A 18 -10.48 6.94 13.49
C LEU A 18 -9.37 6.24 12.71
N ALA A 19 -8.12 6.50 13.06
CA ALA A 19 -6.97 5.84 12.47
C ALA A 19 -6.87 4.40 12.99
N ALA A 20 -6.74 3.42 12.10
CA ALA A 20 -6.41 2.07 12.51
C ALA A 20 -4.97 2.03 13.05
N LYS A 21 -4.74 1.29 14.16
CA LYS A 21 -3.43 1.15 14.77
C LYS A 21 -2.98 -0.30 14.75
N VAL A 22 -1.82 -0.58 14.12
CA VAL A 22 -1.23 -1.91 14.00
C VAL A 22 0.22 -1.87 14.47
N ALA A 23 0.55 -2.62 15.50
CA ALA A 23 1.90 -2.71 16.08
C ALA A 23 2.53 -1.33 16.39
N GLY A 24 1.72 -0.36 16.86
CA GLY A 24 2.15 0.99 17.18
C GLY A 24 2.11 1.99 16.01
N VAL A 25 1.91 1.52 14.78
CA VAL A 25 1.78 2.35 13.58
C VAL A 25 0.34 2.78 13.37
N GLU A 26 0.13 4.07 13.12
CA GLU A 26 -1.19 4.64 12.81
C GLU A 26 -1.40 4.76 11.29
N PHE A 27 -2.58 4.33 10.84
CA PHE A 27 -3.01 4.41 9.45
C PHE A 27 -4.21 5.35 9.37
N PRO A 28 -4.10 6.52 8.71
CA PRO A 28 -5.23 7.43 8.54
C PRO A 28 -6.37 6.75 7.77
N ASP A 29 -7.61 7.16 8.05
CA ASP A 29 -8.81 6.58 7.40
C ASP A 29 -8.85 6.80 5.90
N SER A 30 -8.17 7.82 5.40
CA SER A 30 -8.11 8.14 3.97
C SER A 30 -6.80 8.81 3.57
N VAL A 31 -6.48 8.72 2.29
CA VAL A 31 -5.34 9.39 1.64
C VAL A 31 -5.75 9.84 0.24
N ASP A 32 -5.20 10.96 -0.25
CA ASP A 32 -5.45 11.41 -1.60
C ASP A 32 -4.40 10.84 -2.57
N VAL A 33 -4.86 10.32 -3.71
CA VAL A 33 -4.04 9.69 -4.75
C VAL A 33 -4.64 9.97 -6.12
N GLY A 34 -3.88 10.56 -7.03
CA GLY A 34 -4.33 10.78 -8.41
C GLY A 34 -5.67 11.54 -8.49
N GLY A 35 -5.86 12.53 -7.64
CA GLY A 35 -7.09 13.34 -7.57
C GLY A 35 -8.31 12.61 -7.00
N LYS A 36 -8.12 11.42 -6.40
CA LYS A 36 -9.17 10.66 -5.71
C LYS A 36 -8.82 10.42 -4.25
N THR A 37 -9.79 10.51 -3.36
CA THR A 37 -9.66 10.11 -1.97
C THR A 37 -9.82 8.60 -1.86
N LEU A 38 -8.77 7.90 -1.43
CA LEU A 38 -8.79 6.48 -1.11
C LEU A 38 -9.11 6.30 0.37
N LYS A 39 -9.98 5.35 0.68
CA LYS A 39 -10.32 4.97 2.05
C LYS A 39 -9.43 3.80 2.50
N LEU A 40 -9.10 3.76 3.78
CA LEU A 40 -8.45 2.61 4.38
C LEU A 40 -9.37 1.39 4.28
N ASN A 41 -8.96 0.38 3.52
CA ASN A 41 -9.69 -0.89 3.42
C ASN A 41 -9.44 -1.76 4.65
N GLY A 42 -8.24 -1.69 5.17
CA GLY A 42 -7.81 -2.37 6.38
C GLY A 42 -6.29 -2.35 6.52
N ALA A 43 -5.81 -2.78 7.67
CA ALA A 43 -4.38 -2.83 7.99
C ALA A 43 -4.04 -4.10 8.77
N GLY A 44 -2.83 -4.60 8.58
CA GLY A 44 -2.35 -5.82 9.21
C GLY A 44 -0.84 -5.81 9.46
N LEU A 45 -0.36 -6.84 10.11
CA LEU A 45 1.03 -7.02 10.48
C LEU A 45 1.65 -8.16 9.68
N ARG A 46 2.72 -7.88 8.92
CA ARG A 46 3.53 -8.94 8.32
C ARG A 46 4.50 -9.50 9.34
N LYS A 47 4.48 -10.82 9.48
CA LYS A 47 5.46 -11.57 10.24
C LYS A 47 6.25 -12.49 9.30
N LYS A 48 7.49 -12.76 9.63
CA LYS A 48 8.26 -13.89 9.08
C LYS A 48 8.65 -14.76 10.26
N PHE A 49 7.99 -15.92 10.38
CA PHE A 49 7.97 -16.71 11.61
C PHE A 49 7.41 -15.87 12.79
N ILE A 50 8.20 -15.66 13.85
CA ILE A 50 7.82 -14.85 15.00
C ILE A 50 8.25 -13.37 14.90
N VAL A 51 8.98 -13.01 13.84
CA VAL A 51 9.57 -11.67 13.70
C VAL A 51 8.61 -10.74 12.96
N LYS A 52 8.26 -9.61 13.60
CA LYS A 52 7.51 -8.52 12.97
C LYS A 52 8.39 -7.84 11.92
N VAL A 53 7.91 -7.73 10.69
CA VAL A 53 8.66 -7.14 9.57
C VAL A 53 8.17 -5.73 9.28
N TYR A 54 6.88 -5.56 9.03
CA TYR A 54 6.25 -4.26 8.83
C TYR A 54 4.74 -4.30 9.18
N ALA A 55 4.19 -3.16 9.53
CA ALA A 55 2.76 -2.91 9.51
C ALA A 55 2.37 -2.40 8.11
N GLY A 56 1.30 -2.94 7.53
CA GLY A 56 0.85 -2.61 6.18
C GLY A 56 -0.62 -2.24 6.14
N GLY A 57 -0.97 -1.12 5.47
CA GLY A 57 -2.34 -0.67 5.23
C GLY A 57 -2.66 -0.65 3.74
N LEU A 58 -3.85 -1.09 3.39
CA LEU A 58 -4.39 -1.06 2.03
C LEU A 58 -5.40 0.07 1.91
N TYR A 59 -5.24 0.91 0.89
CA TYR A 59 -6.15 2.00 0.55
C TYR A 59 -6.74 1.79 -0.83
N VAL A 60 -8.06 1.93 -0.94
CA VAL A 60 -8.83 1.74 -2.18
C VAL A 60 -9.93 2.80 -2.30
N VAL A 61 -10.45 3.02 -3.50
CA VAL A 61 -11.57 3.97 -3.72
C VAL A 61 -12.82 3.47 -3.00
N GLU A 62 -13.19 2.20 -3.23
CA GLU A 62 -14.34 1.56 -2.58
C GLU A 62 -13.87 0.36 -1.75
N PRO A 63 -14.01 0.40 -0.43
CA PRO A 63 -13.62 -0.69 0.45
C PRO A 63 -14.32 -2.00 0.09
N SER A 64 -13.57 -3.10 0.11
CA SER A 64 -14.06 -4.43 -0.24
C SER A 64 -13.32 -5.51 0.55
N ARG A 65 -14.00 -6.63 0.84
CA ARG A 65 -13.39 -7.85 1.39
C ARG A 65 -13.02 -8.86 0.32
N ASP A 66 -13.35 -8.59 -0.94
CA ASP A 66 -12.99 -9.43 -2.08
C ASP A 66 -11.63 -9.01 -2.63
N ALA A 67 -10.61 -9.78 -2.30
CA ALA A 67 -9.23 -9.55 -2.74
C ALA A 67 -9.09 -9.60 -4.27
N ALA A 68 -9.82 -10.50 -4.94
CA ALA A 68 -9.74 -10.64 -6.39
C ALA A 68 -10.36 -9.42 -7.08
N ALA A 69 -11.49 -8.93 -6.59
CA ALA A 69 -12.13 -7.72 -7.09
C ALA A 69 -11.22 -6.50 -6.90
N ILE A 70 -10.56 -6.35 -5.74
CA ILE A 70 -9.62 -5.24 -5.48
C ILE A 70 -8.44 -5.28 -6.46
N VAL A 71 -7.84 -6.44 -6.69
CA VAL A 71 -6.72 -6.59 -7.64
C VAL A 71 -7.17 -6.27 -9.06
N ALA A 72 -8.29 -6.86 -9.51
CA ALA A 72 -8.79 -6.72 -10.88
C ALA A 72 -9.27 -5.29 -11.21
N ALA A 73 -9.72 -4.53 -10.21
CA ALA A 73 -10.21 -3.17 -10.42
C ALA A 73 -9.16 -2.28 -11.09
N ASP A 74 -9.53 -1.63 -12.20
CA ASP A 74 -8.73 -0.56 -12.81
C ASP A 74 -9.03 0.78 -12.15
N ALA A 75 -8.62 0.90 -10.89
CA ALA A 75 -8.84 2.04 -10.03
C ALA A 75 -7.61 2.32 -9.16
N PRO A 76 -7.40 3.56 -8.74
CA PRO A 76 -6.29 3.90 -7.85
C PRO A 76 -6.35 3.05 -6.57
N LYS A 77 -5.18 2.55 -6.18
CA LYS A 77 -5.00 1.77 -4.94
C LYS A 77 -3.59 1.96 -4.41
N ARG A 78 -3.42 1.87 -3.09
CA ARG A 78 -2.13 2.03 -2.42
C ARG A 78 -1.95 1.01 -1.32
N VAL A 79 -0.75 0.45 -1.24
CA VAL A 79 -0.25 -0.20 -0.03
C VAL A 79 0.78 0.72 0.61
N ARG A 80 0.57 1.03 1.90
CA ARG A 80 1.52 1.74 2.77
C ARG A 80 2.13 0.73 3.72
N MET A 81 3.46 0.67 3.76
CA MET A 81 4.22 -0.19 4.68
C MET A 81 5.09 0.68 5.59
N VAL A 82 5.06 0.40 6.90
CA VAL A 82 5.99 0.99 7.87
C VAL A 82 6.80 -0.14 8.47
N PHE A 83 8.12 -0.11 8.25
CA PHE A 83 9.02 -1.19 8.65
C PHE A 83 9.26 -1.16 10.17
N LEU A 84 9.17 -2.31 10.82
CA LEU A 84 9.35 -2.50 12.26
C LEU A 84 10.74 -3.05 12.61
N ARG A 85 11.58 -3.16 11.59
CA ARG A 85 12.99 -3.56 11.66
C ARG A 85 13.70 -3.16 10.37
N SER A 86 15.02 -3.18 10.37
CA SER A 86 15.82 -3.02 9.15
C SER A 86 15.62 -4.19 8.19
N VAL A 87 15.42 -3.87 6.89
CA VAL A 87 15.25 -4.82 5.79
C VAL A 87 16.08 -4.37 4.60
N ALA A 88 16.95 -5.23 4.09
CA ALA A 88 17.75 -4.93 2.90
C ALA A 88 16.86 -4.85 1.64
N ARG A 89 17.24 -4.00 0.67
CA ARG A 89 16.59 -3.91 -0.64
C ARG A 89 16.45 -5.28 -1.30
N SER A 90 17.50 -6.07 -1.30
CA SER A 90 17.49 -7.41 -1.89
C SER A 90 16.39 -8.28 -1.32
N GLN A 91 16.17 -8.25 0.01
CA GLN A 91 15.11 -9.03 0.65
C GLN A 91 13.72 -8.58 0.23
N VAL A 92 13.51 -7.27 -0.04
CA VAL A 92 12.25 -6.76 -0.58
C VAL A 92 12.02 -7.24 -2.00
N LEU A 93 13.04 -7.10 -2.86
CA LEU A 93 12.95 -7.52 -4.27
C LEU A 93 12.79 -9.04 -4.41
N ASP A 94 13.49 -9.82 -3.60
CA ASP A 94 13.35 -11.28 -3.57
C ASP A 94 11.95 -11.69 -3.14
N ALA A 95 11.37 -11.03 -2.11
CA ALA A 95 10.00 -11.29 -1.68
C ALA A 95 8.98 -10.98 -2.78
N TYR A 96 9.18 -9.92 -3.56
CA TYR A 96 8.30 -9.61 -4.70
C TYR A 96 8.48 -10.62 -5.84
N ARG A 97 9.70 -11.04 -6.13
CA ARG A 97 10.00 -12.06 -7.15
C ARG A 97 9.32 -13.39 -6.79
N ASP A 98 9.52 -13.87 -5.56
CA ASP A 98 8.85 -15.06 -5.04
C ASP A 98 7.32 -14.97 -5.15
N GLY A 99 6.76 -13.80 -4.85
CA GLY A 99 5.33 -13.57 -4.97
C GLY A 99 4.84 -13.57 -6.42
N PHE A 100 5.62 -13.05 -7.38
CA PHE A 100 5.30 -13.14 -8.81
C PHE A 100 5.31 -14.59 -9.29
N GLU A 101 6.33 -15.37 -8.91
CA GLU A 101 6.43 -16.79 -9.25
C GLU A 101 5.21 -17.58 -8.76
N LYS A 102 4.74 -17.30 -7.54
CA LYS A 102 3.63 -18.02 -6.91
C LYS A 102 2.25 -17.57 -7.40
N ASN A 103 2.06 -16.29 -7.69
CA ASN A 103 0.73 -15.72 -7.98
C ASN A 103 0.52 -15.34 -9.44
N SER A 104 1.57 -15.31 -10.25
CA SER A 104 1.52 -14.93 -11.67
C SER A 104 2.48 -15.79 -12.51
N PRO A 105 2.42 -17.14 -12.38
CA PRO A 105 3.30 -18.02 -13.17
C PRO A 105 2.90 -17.94 -14.67
N GLY A 106 3.85 -18.26 -15.54
CA GLY A 106 3.61 -18.37 -16.98
C GLY A 106 4.52 -17.48 -17.82
N PRO A 107 4.24 -17.35 -19.13
CA PRO A 107 5.14 -16.69 -20.09
C PRO A 107 5.46 -15.23 -19.78
N GLY A 108 4.56 -14.53 -19.05
CA GLY A 108 4.74 -13.12 -18.66
C GLY A 108 5.69 -12.91 -17.48
N LEU A 109 6.07 -13.95 -16.74
CA LEU A 109 6.86 -13.84 -15.51
C LEU A 109 8.19 -13.11 -15.73
N THR A 110 8.93 -13.46 -16.79
CA THR A 110 10.22 -12.82 -17.12
C THR A 110 10.06 -11.31 -17.31
N GLY A 111 8.99 -10.88 -18.00
CA GLY A 111 8.69 -9.46 -18.17
C GLY A 111 8.32 -8.75 -16.86
N LEU A 112 7.59 -9.41 -15.98
CA LEU A 112 7.26 -8.88 -14.65
C LEU A 112 8.51 -8.72 -13.78
N VAL A 113 9.41 -9.70 -13.78
CA VAL A 113 10.68 -9.64 -13.06
C VAL A 113 11.58 -8.50 -13.59
N ALA A 114 11.68 -8.35 -14.91
CA ALA A 114 12.44 -7.24 -15.52
C ALA A 114 11.85 -5.87 -15.14
N LYS A 115 10.52 -5.74 -15.02
CA LYS A 115 9.87 -4.53 -14.52
C LYS A 115 10.15 -4.28 -13.04
N LEU A 116 10.34 -5.33 -12.23
CA LEU A 116 10.70 -5.21 -10.82
C LEU A 116 12.08 -4.53 -10.64
N ASP A 117 13.03 -4.82 -11.53
CA ASP A 117 14.36 -4.19 -11.48
C ASP A 117 14.28 -2.65 -11.69
N ARG A 118 13.23 -2.16 -12.38
CA ARG A 118 13.01 -0.71 -12.59
C ARG A 118 12.58 0.02 -11.33
N ILE A 119 11.96 -0.65 -10.36
CA ILE A 119 11.60 -0.04 -9.07
C ILE A 119 12.74 -0.12 -8.03
N ALA A 120 13.76 -0.95 -8.26
CA ALA A 120 14.86 -1.14 -7.33
C ALA A 120 15.57 0.18 -6.92
N PRO A 121 15.81 1.16 -7.83
CA PRO A 121 16.44 2.42 -7.46
C PRO A 121 15.60 3.28 -6.48
N ALA A 122 14.28 3.10 -6.43
CA ALA A 122 13.40 3.81 -5.50
C ALA A 122 13.54 3.31 -4.05
N ILE A 123 14.09 2.11 -3.87
CA ILE A 123 14.26 1.48 -2.56
C ILE A 123 15.72 1.70 -2.12
N PRO A 124 16.00 2.29 -0.94
CA PRO A 124 17.36 2.45 -0.43
C PRO A 124 18.02 1.09 -0.21
N ALA A 125 19.35 1.02 -0.12
CA ALA A 125 20.07 -0.23 0.13
C ALA A 125 19.54 -1.00 1.35
N GLU A 126 19.07 -0.25 2.36
CA GLU A 126 18.40 -0.75 3.55
C GLU A 126 17.24 0.17 3.95
N LEU A 127 16.06 -0.41 4.15
CA LEU A 127 14.92 0.23 4.81
C LEU A 127 15.10 0.05 6.31
N LYS A 128 15.40 1.13 7.02
CA LYS A 128 15.59 1.10 8.48
C LYS A 128 14.25 0.93 9.21
N GLU A 129 14.31 0.56 10.49
CA GLU A 129 13.14 0.61 11.36
C GLU A 129 12.52 2.02 11.34
N GLY A 130 11.20 2.09 11.23
CA GLY A 130 10.43 3.33 11.04
C GLY A 130 10.38 3.84 9.60
N ALA A 131 11.17 3.29 8.66
CA ALA A 131 11.08 3.67 7.27
C ALA A 131 9.72 3.31 6.68
N GLU A 132 9.23 4.17 5.78
CA GLU A 132 7.98 3.98 5.05
C GLU A 132 8.26 3.63 3.59
N MET A 133 7.46 2.72 3.04
CA MET A 133 7.41 2.47 1.60
C MET A 133 5.96 2.47 1.12
N LEU A 134 5.71 3.24 0.06
CA LEU A 134 4.42 3.36 -0.61
C LEU A 134 4.49 2.67 -1.96
N VAL A 135 3.51 1.82 -2.24
CA VAL A 135 3.25 1.23 -3.55
C VAL A 135 1.89 1.73 -4.00
N THR A 136 1.87 2.55 -5.03
CA THR A 136 0.65 3.24 -5.49
C THR A 136 0.41 2.94 -6.96
N TYR A 137 -0.76 2.43 -7.29
CA TYR A 137 -1.24 2.30 -8.67
C TYR A 137 -2.23 3.41 -9.00
N VAL A 138 -2.05 4.02 -10.16
CA VAL A 138 -3.00 4.96 -10.76
C VAL A 138 -3.23 4.54 -12.22
N PRO A 139 -4.49 4.31 -12.65
CA PRO A 139 -4.82 3.98 -14.03
C PRO A 139 -4.25 5.01 -15.01
N GLY A 140 -3.63 4.52 -16.08
CA GLY A 140 -2.99 5.36 -17.10
C GLY A 140 -1.59 5.88 -16.74
N GLU A 141 -1.22 5.91 -15.46
CA GLU A 141 0.12 6.34 -15.01
C GLU A 141 1.02 5.13 -14.67
N GLY A 142 0.45 4.05 -14.13
CA GLY A 142 1.17 2.85 -13.72
C GLY A 142 1.34 2.73 -12.19
N THR A 143 2.34 1.95 -11.79
CA THR A 143 2.67 1.69 -10.38
C THR A 143 3.89 2.46 -9.96
N THR A 144 3.72 3.38 -9.02
CA THR A 144 4.80 4.17 -8.41
C THR A 144 5.20 3.58 -7.06
N VAL A 145 6.50 3.40 -6.86
CA VAL A 145 7.11 3.03 -5.57
C VAL A 145 7.91 4.22 -5.05
N VAL A 146 7.66 4.57 -3.79
CA VAL A 146 8.40 5.60 -3.05
C VAL A 146 8.82 5.02 -1.72
N ALA A 147 10.06 5.25 -1.29
CA ALA A 147 10.55 4.77 0.00
C ALA A 147 11.37 5.85 0.73
N THR A 148 11.25 5.89 2.05
CA THR A 148 12.06 6.76 2.92
C THR A 148 13.56 6.49 2.72
N GLY A 149 14.33 7.52 2.44
CA GLY A 149 15.78 7.41 2.18
C GLY A 149 16.13 6.86 0.80
N GLY A 150 15.12 6.58 -0.04
CA GLY A 150 15.27 6.21 -1.44
C GLY A 150 14.77 7.32 -2.37
N GLY A 151 14.29 6.92 -3.53
CA GLY A 151 13.71 7.80 -4.54
C GLY A 151 12.27 7.47 -4.86
N SER A 152 11.90 7.74 -6.11
CA SER A 152 10.62 7.38 -6.70
C SER A 152 10.90 6.69 -8.03
N ALA A 153 10.16 5.62 -8.32
CA ALA A 153 10.18 4.97 -9.63
C ALA A 153 8.77 4.53 -10.02
N THR A 154 8.44 4.71 -11.28
CA THR A 154 7.14 4.33 -11.85
C THR A 154 7.32 3.28 -12.94
N VAL A 155 6.48 2.28 -12.92
CA VAL A 155 6.39 1.23 -13.94
C VAL A 155 4.99 1.21 -14.51
N GLU A 156 4.88 1.42 -15.80
CA GLU A 156 3.62 1.40 -16.53
C GLU A 156 3.06 -0.02 -16.68
N GLY A 157 1.74 -0.09 -16.90
CA GLY A 157 1.01 -1.31 -17.20
C GLY A 157 0.26 -1.87 -16.00
N LYS A 158 -1.04 -2.14 -16.23
CA LYS A 158 -1.91 -2.71 -15.20
C LYS A 158 -1.47 -4.12 -14.80
N GLU A 159 -0.94 -4.91 -15.73
CA GLU A 159 -0.46 -6.28 -15.47
C GLU A 159 0.65 -6.32 -14.40
N PHE A 160 1.53 -5.29 -14.37
CA PHE A 160 2.54 -5.17 -13.34
C PHE A 160 1.92 -4.82 -11.98
N ALA A 161 0.96 -3.89 -11.97
CA ALA A 161 0.21 -3.54 -10.77
C ALA A 161 -0.50 -4.78 -10.19
N ASP A 162 -1.23 -5.52 -11.03
CA ASP A 162 -1.97 -6.71 -10.62
C ASP A 162 -1.03 -7.76 -10.02
N ALA A 163 0.10 -8.03 -10.66
CA ALA A 163 1.10 -8.96 -10.16
C ALA A 163 1.68 -8.50 -8.81
N LEU A 164 2.00 -7.19 -8.70
CA LEU A 164 2.59 -6.64 -7.47
C LEU A 164 1.59 -6.67 -6.31
N PHE A 165 0.33 -6.26 -6.52
CA PHE A 165 -0.70 -6.30 -5.48
C PHE A 165 -1.08 -7.72 -5.06
N LYS A 166 -0.92 -8.73 -5.91
CA LYS A 166 -1.08 -10.15 -5.56
C LYS A 166 -0.08 -10.64 -4.51
N ASN A 167 1.04 -9.93 -4.28
CA ASN A 167 1.95 -10.24 -3.17
C ASN A 167 1.26 -10.10 -1.80
N TRP A 168 0.25 -9.25 -1.69
CA TRP A 168 -0.54 -9.08 -0.47
C TRP A 168 -1.91 -9.74 -0.55
N LEU A 169 -2.54 -9.75 -1.73
CA LEU A 169 -3.95 -10.10 -1.90
C LEU A 169 -4.18 -11.40 -2.70
N GLY A 170 -3.12 -11.96 -3.29
CA GLY A 170 -3.20 -13.16 -4.12
C GLY A 170 -3.51 -14.45 -3.36
N ALA A 171 -3.52 -15.57 -4.07
CA ALA A 171 -3.73 -16.89 -3.48
C ALA A 171 -2.58 -17.32 -2.55
N HIS A 172 -1.36 -16.82 -2.83
CA HIS A 172 -0.16 -17.06 -2.01
C HIS A 172 0.41 -15.72 -1.54
N PRO A 173 -0.22 -15.06 -0.55
CA PRO A 173 0.23 -13.75 -0.07
C PRO A 173 1.53 -13.86 0.72
N ALA A 174 2.20 -12.74 0.92
CA ALA A 174 3.40 -12.65 1.75
C ALA A 174 3.16 -13.06 3.21
N ASP A 175 1.90 -12.97 3.68
CA ASP A 175 1.45 -13.33 5.02
C ASP A 175 -0.09 -13.32 5.04
N GLU A 176 -0.72 -14.41 5.52
CA GLU A 176 -2.18 -14.55 5.53
C GLU A 176 -2.85 -13.64 6.57
N ASP A 177 -2.22 -13.42 7.74
CA ASP A 177 -2.75 -12.51 8.77
C ASP A 177 -2.73 -11.06 8.25
N LEU A 178 -1.66 -10.68 7.53
CA LEU A 178 -1.57 -9.38 6.87
C LEU A 178 -2.68 -9.20 5.84
N LYS A 179 -2.90 -10.20 4.98
CA LYS A 179 -3.98 -10.18 3.98
C LYS A 179 -5.35 -10.06 4.65
N ALA A 180 -5.61 -10.85 5.68
CA ALA A 180 -6.87 -10.78 6.44
C ALA A 180 -7.07 -9.37 7.01
N GLY A 181 -6.05 -8.80 7.67
CA GLY A 181 -6.09 -7.43 8.19
C GLY A 181 -6.32 -6.37 7.11
N MET A 182 -5.65 -6.47 5.95
CA MET A 182 -5.86 -5.55 4.81
C MET A 182 -7.26 -5.66 4.21
N LEU A 183 -7.95 -6.80 4.38
CA LEU A 183 -9.33 -7.01 3.94
C LEU A 183 -10.37 -6.71 5.04
N GLY A 184 -9.96 -6.16 6.19
CA GLY A 184 -10.86 -5.83 7.30
C GLY A 184 -11.50 -7.06 7.95
N ARG A 185 -10.72 -8.14 8.09
CA ARG A 185 -11.13 -9.42 8.71
C ARG A 185 -10.37 -9.68 10.00
#